data_9e0f6baf6ef22020b63d2ae9d4c8b713
#
_entry.id   9e0f6baf6ef22020b63d2ae9d4c8b713
#
_cell.length_a   1.000
_cell.length_b   1.000
_cell.length_c   1.000
_cell.angle_alpha   90.00
_cell.angle_beta   90.00
_cell.angle_gamma   90.00
#
_symmetry.space_group_name_H-M   'P 1'
#
loop_
_entity.id
_entity.type
_entity.pdbx_description
1 polymer ?
#
loop_
_entity_poly.entity_id
_entity_poly.type
_entity_poly.pdbx_seq_one_letter_code
_entity_poly.pdbx_strand_id
1 'polypeptide(L)'
;DILVVVAHPDDEAFFTPYAARAINDMRKRVAVVFSTRGGSGVNRFSRERGPAMANEREIEAREACAKLGITNVWFLDGKDTASQNVLDSLASWGHGANLERLVGLIRLTRPDVIFTHFPGIFIGENHGDHQATGVLVTEAFDLAANPTVFPSQLAGDTQHYELYLSNLQPWQPKKIYFGSDANDGKQFEGSGPTYSVREVSPTRKKPYWRLALEAAMSHRTQSRMSDEQWEEMMSDPKTSWWPEPSTLIFGKSVVGGKATDDVFAHIDEKPDRSFTKEAVSCGAHGEEGTGNEKLPRIELGGVWLFYEEFYPAHGLCQLSVAKVPEIAVKSGATLVVPLAIRHDSSKPLPVNLAVKAPEGWRVADGAGQYVLPAEESTSLAVHIETPTLSAEELKKAVSQELHISAEAGGKPAGEVRLRVLLKASALPQ
;
A
#
# COMPACT_ATOMS: atom_id res chain seq x y z
N ASP A 1 20.14 8.03 -5.81
CA ASP A 1 19.05 8.99 -5.80
C ASP A 1 17.73 8.31 -5.44
N ILE A 2 16.67 9.06 -5.12
CA ILE A 2 15.40 8.53 -4.58
C ILE A 2 14.27 8.89 -5.54
N LEU A 3 13.36 7.94 -5.77
CA LEU A 3 12.03 8.16 -6.32
C LEU A 3 11.00 7.87 -5.22
N VAL A 4 10.18 8.85 -4.88
CA VAL A 4 9.04 8.70 -3.98
C VAL A 4 7.80 8.53 -4.86
N VAL A 5 7.03 7.47 -4.66
CA VAL A 5 5.78 7.24 -5.38
C VAL A 5 4.67 7.01 -4.38
N VAL A 6 3.69 7.89 -4.35
CA VAL A 6 2.58 7.87 -3.38
C VAL A 6 1.24 8.05 -4.06
N ALA A 7 0.15 7.79 -3.35
CA ALA A 7 -1.18 7.75 -3.94
C ALA A 7 -1.74 9.15 -4.21
N HIS A 8 -1.74 10.02 -3.20
CA HIS A 8 -2.39 11.34 -3.28
C HIS A 8 -1.44 12.47 -2.91
N PRO A 9 -1.70 13.70 -3.36
CA PRO A 9 -1.08 14.90 -2.82
C PRO A 9 -1.29 14.99 -1.30
N ASP A 10 -0.24 15.05 -0.52
CA ASP A 10 0.01 15.01 0.92
C ASP A 10 0.67 13.71 1.43
N ASP A 11 0.48 12.59 0.75
CA ASP A 11 1.08 11.31 1.16
C ASP A 11 2.62 11.32 1.09
N GLU A 12 3.23 12.21 0.30
CA GLU A 12 4.69 12.36 0.31
C GLU A 12 5.22 12.70 1.72
N ALA A 13 4.34 13.21 2.59
CA ALA A 13 4.65 13.49 3.99
C ALA A 13 5.23 12.27 4.74
N PHE A 14 4.85 11.03 4.38
CA PHE A 14 5.45 9.83 4.96
C PHE A 14 6.99 9.82 4.87
N PHE A 15 7.53 10.40 3.82
CA PHE A 15 8.96 10.35 3.50
C PHE A 15 9.67 11.70 3.57
N THR A 16 8.93 12.80 3.79
CA THR A 16 9.50 14.15 3.70
C THR A 16 10.60 14.45 4.71
N PRO A 17 10.62 13.95 5.97
CA PRO A 17 11.77 14.15 6.85
C PRO A 17 13.03 13.50 6.30
N TYR A 18 12.93 12.27 5.77
CA TYR A 18 14.06 11.59 5.15
C TYR A 18 14.50 12.27 3.84
N ALA A 19 13.53 12.69 3.01
CA ALA A 19 13.82 13.43 1.78
C ALA A 19 14.56 14.76 2.08
N ALA A 20 14.13 15.49 3.11
CA ALA A 20 14.81 16.69 3.56
C ALA A 20 16.27 16.43 3.96
N ARG A 21 16.53 15.33 4.70
CA ARG A 21 17.87 14.87 5.05
C ARG A 21 18.67 14.51 3.80
N ALA A 22 18.10 13.72 2.92
CA ALA A 22 18.75 13.23 1.71
C ALA A 22 19.18 14.40 0.78
N ILE A 23 18.31 15.37 0.56
CA ILE A 23 18.57 16.52 -0.31
C ILE A 23 19.61 17.46 0.32
N ASN A 24 19.35 17.92 1.56
CA ASN A 24 20.14 19.01 2.14
C ASN A 24 21.51 18.56 2.62
N ASP A 25 21.63 17.35 3.18
CA ASP A 25 22.83 16.95 3.90
C ASP A 25 23.53 15.73 3.29
N MET A 26 22.85 14.94 2.46
CA MET A 26 23.45 13.81 1.72
C MET A 26 23.64 14.11 0.22
N ARG A 27 23.21 15.28 -0.26
CA ARG A 27 23.30 15.71 -1.67
C ARG A 27 22.67 14.74 -2.66
N LYS A 28 21.57 14.11 -2.26
CA LYS A 28 20.81 13.19 -3.12
C LYS A 28 19.73 13.94 -3.90
N ARG A 29 19.44 13.49 -5.10
CA ARG A 29 18.29 13.96 -5.88
C ARG A 29 17.06 13.16 -5.44
N VAL A 30 15.94 13.85 -5.29
CA VAL A 30 14.65 13.25 -4.99
C VAL A 30 13.66 13.70 -6.06
N ALA A 31 12.88 12.75 -6.55
CA ALA A 31 11.74 12.99 -7.42
C ALA A 31 10.48 12.39 -6.81
N VAL A 32 9.31 12.93 -7.15
CA VAL A 32 8.02 12.48 -6.61
C VAL A 32 7.05 12.17 -7.74
N VAL A 33 6.33 11.08 -7.58
CA VAL A 33 5.21 10.68 -8.46
C VAL A 33 3.99 10.46 -7.61
N PHE A 34 2.87 11.05 -7.99
CA PHE A 34 1.56 10.81 -7.42
C PHE A 34 0.74 9.92 -8.34
N SER A 35 0.17 8.84 -7.81
CA SER A 35 -0.67 7.93 -8.60
C SER A 35 -1.98 8.60 -9.03
N THR A 36 -2.54 9.46 -8.17
CA THR A 36 -3.76 10.23 -8.42
C THR A 36 -3.53 11.71 -8.13
N ARG A 37 -4.55 12.54 -8.36
CA ARG A 37 -4.57 13.96 -7.97
C ARG A 37 -5.44 14.24 -6.75
N GLY A 38 -5.95 13.21 -6.06
CA GLY A 38 -6.74 13.37 -4.82
C GLY A 38 -8.12 14.01 -5.00
N GLY A 39 -8.76 13.83 -6.16
CA GLY A 39 -10.01 14.52 -6.50
C GLY A 39 -11.27 14.02 -5.78
N SER A 40 -11.26 12.82 -5.19
CA SER A 40 -12.42 12.24 -4.49
C SER A 40 -12.48 12.59 -3.00
N GLY A 41 -11.42 13.16 -2.43
CA GLY A 41 -11.33 13.53 -1.02
C GLY A 41 -12.22 14.71 -0.63
N VAL A 42 -12.08 15.16 0.61
CA VAL A 42 -12.77 16.33 1.15
C VAL A 42 -11.86 17.56 1.02
N ASN A 43 -12.36 18.62 0.38
CA ASN A 43 -11.70 19.93 0.45
C ASN A 43 -12.09 20.60 1.78
N ARG A 44 -11.10 20.82 2.64
CA ARG A 44 -11.28 21.41 3.97
C ARG A 44 -11.12 22.93 3.97
N PHE A 45 -10.57 23.47 2.89
CA PHE A 45 -10.26 24.90 2.76
C PHE A 45 -11.29 25.66 1.90
N SER A 46 -11.71 25.05 0.77
CA SER A 46 -12.58 25.68 -0.21
C SER A 46 -13.81 24.81 -0.56
N ARG A 47 -14.55 25.20 -1.60
CA ARG A 47 -15.76 24.47 -2.05
C ARG A 47 -15.52 23.56 -3.25
N GLU A 48 -14.38 23.62 -3.86
CA GLU A 48 -14.03 22.83 -5.03
C GLU A 48 -14.08 21.35 -4.73
N ARG A 49 -14.52 20.57 -5.71
CA ARG A 49 -14.65 19.12 -5.68
C ARG A 49 -14.22 18.54 -7.04
N GLY A 50 -13.95 17.25 -7.06
CA GLY A 50 -13.62 16.54 -8.29
C GLY A 50 -12.41 17.12 -9.00
N PRO A 51 -12.48 17.34 -10.33
CA PRO A 51 -11.35 17.84 -11.12
C PRO A 51 -10.82 19.21 -10.68
N ALA A 52 -11.69 20.11 -10.20
CA ALA A 52 -11.25 21.42 -9.72
C ALA A 52 -10.39 21.28 -8.45
N MET A 53 -10.80 20.44 -7.50
CA MET A 53 -10.00 20.14 -6.31
C MET A 53 -8.71 19.41 -6.67
N ALA A 54 -8.76 18.48 -7.61
CA ALA A 54 -7.57 17.78 -8.09
C ALA A 54 -6.50 18.74 -8.64
N ASN A 55 -6.93 19.78 -9.37
CA ASN A 55 -6.02 20.83 -9.87
C ASN A 55 -5.41 21.67 -8.72
N GLU A 56 -6.20 22.01 -7.71
CA GLU A 56 -5.69 22.71 -6.51
C GLU A 56 -4.64 21.86 -5.81
N ARG A 57 -4.94 20.59 -5.56
CA ARG A 57 -4.02 19.65 -4.90
C ARG A 57 -2.74 19.41 -5.68
N GLU A 58 -2.80 19.40 -7.02
CA GLU A 58 -1.58 19.35 -7.83
C GLU A 58 -0.67 20.56 -7.59
N ILE A 59 -1.24 21.77 -7.51
CA ILE A 59 -0.49 22.99 -7.21
C ILE A 59 0.11 22.89 -5.81
N GLU A 60 -0.67 22.50 -4.81
CA GLU A 60 -0.22 22.35 -3.43
C GLU A 60 0.92 21.33 -3.29
N ALA A 61 0.82 20.18 -3.97
CA ALA A 61 1.88 19.17 -3.98
C ALA A 61 3.18 19.67 -4.61
N ARG A 62 3.08 20.43 -5.71
CA ARG A 62 4.26 21.05 -6.34
C ARG A 62 4.89 22.11 -5.43
N GLU A 63 4.09 22.90 -4.71
CA GLU A 63 4.56 23.87 -3.72
C GLU A 63 5.24 23.18 -2.53
N ALA A 64 4.65 22.11 -1.98
CA ALA A 64 5.21 21.32 -0.90
C ALA A 64 6.58 20.73 -1.31
N CYS A 65 6.64 20.09 -2.46
CA CYS A 65 7.86 19.55 -3.02
C CYS A 65 8.94 20.63 -3.24
N ALA A 66 8.56 21.80 -3.77
CA ALA A 66 9.48 22.90 -4.02
C ALA A 66 10.12 23.45 -2.73
N LYS A 67 9.38 23.51 -1.61
CA LYS A 67 9.93 23.90 -0.30
C LYS A 67 11.06 22.98 0.18
N LEU A 68 11.01 21.71 -0.20
CA LEU A 68 12.05 20.71 0.08
C LEU A 68 13.20 20.74 -0.94
N GLY A 69 13.03 21.45 -2.07
CA GLY A 69 13.98 21.47 -3.17
C GLY A 69 13.74 20.38 -4.23
N ILE A 70 12.56 19.76 -4.22
CA ILE A 70 12.14 18.75 -5.19
C ILE A 70 11.48 19.49 -6.37
N THR A 71 12.04 19.34 -7.56
CA THR A 71 11.55 20.00 -8.78
C THR A 71 10.88 19.05 -9.77
N ASN A 72 11.19 17.76 -9.67
CA ASN A 72 10.65 16.73 -10.55
C ASN A 72 9.44 16.07 -9.88
N VAL A 73 8.25 16.46 -10.33
CA VAL A 73 6.96 16.00 -9.78
C VAL A 73 6.05 15.60 -10.92
N TRP A 74 5.56 14.35 -10.92
CA TRP A 74 4.64 13.81 -11.93
C TRP A 74 3.37 13.25 -11.29
N PHE A 75 2.35 13.09 -12.13
CA PHE A 75 1.07 12.46 -11.79
C PHE A 75 0.77 11.39 -12.83
N LEU A 76 0.34 10.19 -12.38
CA LEU A 76 -0.01 9.09 -13.28
C LEU A 76 -1.46 9.17 -13.79
N ASP A 77 -2.22 10.14 -13.29
CA ASP A 77 -3.64 10.36 -13.62
C ASP A 77 -4.56 9.17 -13.29
N GLY A 78 -4.20 8.36 -12.30
CA GLY A 78 -5.10 7.37 -11.72
C GLY A 78 -6.35 8.05 -11.16
N LYS A 79 -7.51 7.42 -11.33
CA LYS A 79 -8.76 7.92 -10.76
C LYS A 79 -8.74 7.69 -9.26
N ASP A 80 -8.77 8.77 -8.47
CA ASP A 80 -8.90 8.70 -7.01
C ASP A 80 -10.19 7.97 -6.62
N THR A 81 -10.08 6.89 -5.85
CA THR A 81 -11.18 6.02 -5.45
C THR A 81 -11.39 6.07 -3.94
N ALA A 82 -12.63 5.89 -3.54
CA ALA A 82 -12.99 5.75 -2.14
C ALA A 82 -12.99 4.28 -1.68
N SER A 83 -12.31 3.40 -2.41
CA SER A 83 -12.30 1.96 -2.14
C SER A 83 -11.32 1.57 -1.05
N GLN A 84 -11.65 0.52 -0.29
CA GLN A 84 -10.70 -0.20 0.59
C GLN A 84 -10.06 -1.40 -0.14
N ASN A 85 -10.42 -1.63 -1.40
CA ASN A 85 -10.02 -2.79 -2.18
C ASN A 85 -9.00 -2.40 -3.26
N VAL A 86 -7.81 -2.96 -3.16
CA VAL A 86 -6.73 -2.74 -4.13
C VAL A 86 -7.14 -3.07 -5.56
N LEU A 87 -7.94 -4.12 -5.77
CA LEU A 87 -8.37 -4.57 -7.10
C LEU A 87 -9.28 -3.54 -7.77
N ASP A 88 -10.16 -2.88 -7.02
CA ASP A 88 -11.02 -1.82 -7.52
C ASP A 88 -10.20 -0.60 -7.96
N SER A 89 -9.19 -0.22 -7.17
CA SER A 89 -8.29 0.89 -7.49
C SER A 89 -7.47 0.58 -8.75
N LEU A 90 -6.82 -0.59 -8.80
CA LEU A 90 -6.04 -1.02 -9.98
C LEU A 90 -6.89 -1.07 -11.26
N ALA A 91 -8.12 -1.61 -11.16
CA ALA A 91 -9.05 -1.68 -12.29
C ALA A 91 -9.46 -0.28 -12.76
N SER A 92 -9.80 0.63 -11.83
CA SER A 92 -10.23 1.99 -12.16
C SER A 92 -9.11 2.86 -12.73
N TRP A 93 -7.85 2.56 -12.41
CA TRP A 93 -6.68 3.29 -12.92
C TRP A 93 -6.25 2.83 -14.32
N GLY A 94 -6.74 1.68 -14.80
CA GLY A 94 -6.17 1.05 -15.98
C GLY A 94 -4.74 0.60 -15.72
N HIS A 95 -4.58 -0.38 -14.81
CA HIS A 95 -3.34 -0.86 -14.22
C HIS A 95 -2.17 -0.93 -15.20
N GLY A 96 -2.33 -1.61 -16.35
CA GLY A 96 -1.26 -1.76 -17.34
C GLY A 96 -0.72 -0.45 -17.89
N ALA A 97 -1.59 0.54 -18.15
CA ALA A 97 -1.18 1.84 -18.69
C ALA A 97 -0.39 2.66 -17.62
N ASN A 98 -0.82 2.62 -16.37
CA ASN A 98 -0.09 3.29 -15.28
C ASN A 98 1.22 2.58 -14.95
N LEU A 99 1.28 1.25 -15.06
CA LEU A 99 2.52 0.49 -14.93
C LEU A 99 3.52 0.87 -16.03
N GLU A 100 3.07 0.99 -17.28
CA GLU A 100 3.91 1.45 -18.39
C GLU A 100 4.49 2.84 -18.13
N ARG A 101 3.67 3.80 -17.71
CA ARG A 101 4.12 5.16 -17.36
C ARG A 101 5.12 5.15 -16.23
N LEU A 102 4.87 4.40 -15.18
CA LEU A 102 5.76 4.34 -14.02
C LEU A 102 7.10 3.67 -14.37
N VAL A 103 7.10 2.59 -15.14
CA VAL A 103 8.32 1.98 -15.67
C VAL A 103 9.11 2.99 -16.50
N GLY A 104 8.44 3.78 -17.35
CA GLY A 104 9.06 4.86 -18.11
C GLY A 104 9.72 5.92 -17.21
N LEU A 105 9.05 6.34 -16.14
CA LEU A 105 9.59 7.30 -15.16
C LEU A 105 10.78 6.73 -14.39
N ILE A 106 10.78 5.45 -14.02
CA ILE A 106 11.93 4.77 -13.39
C ILE A 106 13.12 4.75 -14.35
N ARG A 107 12.90 4.40 -15.63
CA ARG A 107 13.95 4.42 -16.67
C ARG A 107 14.49 5.82 -16.94
N LEU A 108 13.63 6.83 -16.85
CA LEU A 108 13.99 8.24 -17.04
C LEU A 108 14.80 8.79 -15.85
N THR A 109 14.31 8.57 -14.63
CA THR A 109 14.90 9.15 -13.41
C THR A 109 16.07 8.36 -12.86
N ARG A 110 16.13 7.06 -13.17
CA ARG A 110 17.18 6.11 -12.74
C ARG A 110 17.45 6.16 -11.24
N PRO A 111 16.42 5.96 -10.39
CA PRO A 111 16.61 6.00 -8.95
C PRO A 111 17.39 4.79 -8.47
N ASP A 112 18.22 4.98 -7.45
CA ASP A 112 18.83 3.86 -6.72
C ASP A 112 17.83 3.24 -5.75
N VAL A 113 16.99 4.08 -5.14
CA VAL A 113 16.04 3.71 -4.09
C VAL A 113 14.65 4.21 -4.43
N ILE A 114 13.65 3.39 -4.15
CA ILE A 114 12.24 3.78 -4.26
C ILE A 114 11.58 3.74 -2.88
N PHE A 115 10.83 4.79 -2.56
CA PHE A 115 9.92 4.87 -1.41
C PHE A 115 8.48 4.88 -1.89
N THR A 116 7.62 4.09 -1.27
CA THR A 116 6.21 4.00 -1.64
C THR A 116 5.33 3.54 -0.47
N HIS A 117 4.02 3.49 -0.69
CA HIS A 117 3.08 2.93 0.27
C HIS A 117 3.26 1.43 0.47
N PHE A 118 2.92 0.97 1.65
CA PHE A 118 2.86 -0.45 1.95
C PHE A 118 1.79 -1.14 1.08
N PRO A 119 2.14 -2.23 0.36
CA PRO A 119 1.21 -2.89 -0.56
C PRO A 119 0.28 -3.89 0.14
N GLY A 120 -0.26 -3.59 1.30
CA GLY A 120 -1.06 -4.54 2.07
C GLY A 120 -2.29 -3.91 2.71
N ILE A 121 -3.21 -4.76 3.18
CA ILE A 121 -4.44 -4.35 3.85
C ILE A 121 -4.15 -4.10 5.32
N PHE A 122 -4.44 -2.88 5.79
CA PHE A 122 -4.46 -2.53 7.21
C PHE A 122 -5.68 -1.68 7.52
N ILE A 123 -6.06 -1.65 8.80
CA ILE A 123 -6.97 -0.62 9.29
C ILE A 123 -6.19 0.69 9.41
N GLY A 124 -6.85 1.79 9.06
CA GLY A 124 -6.29 3.12 9.08
C GLY A 124 -6.22 3.72 7.69
N GLU A 125 -5.12 4.36 7.36
CA GLU A 125 -4.94 5.11 6.11
C GLU A 125 -4.62 4.24 4.89
N ASN A 126 -4.36 2.92 5.08
CA ASN A 126 -3.97 2.07 3.96
C ASN A 126 -5.17 1.60 3.13
N HIS A 127 -5.93 2.53 2.59
CA HIS A 127 -7.06 2.24 1.70
C HIS A 127 -6.61 1.79 0.30
N GLY A 128 -7.57 1.47 -0.59
CA GLY A 128 -7.31 0.82 -1.87
C GLY A 128 -6.27 1.52 -2.75
N ASP A 129 -6.27 2.86 -2.82
CA ASP A 129 -5.33 3.60 -3.65
C ASP A 129 -3.89 3.57 -3.08
N HIS A 130 -3.72 3.56 -1.74
CA HIS A 130 -2.42 3.36 -1.11
C HIS A 130 -1.86 1.97 -1.43
N GLN A 131 -2.69 0.93 -1.21
CA GLN A 131 -2.34 -0.44 -1.54
C GLN A 131 -1.97 -0.59 -3.01
N ALA A 132 -2.81 -0.04 -3.93
CA ALA A 132 -2.59 -0.10 -5.37
C ALA A 132 -1.30 0.60 -5.80
N THR A 133 -0.95 1.72 -5.15
CA THR A 133 0.34 2.39 -5.38
C THR A 133 1.50 1.48 -4.98
N GLY A 134 1.44 0.86 -3.81
CA GLY A 134 2.47 -0.07 -3.35
C GLY A 134 2.64 -1.27 -4.28
N VAL A 135 1.53 -1.84 -4.76
CA VAL A 135 1.52 -2.94 -5.75
C VAL A 135 2.16 -2.49 -7.06
N LEU A 136 1.65 -1.41 -7.66
CA LEU A 136 2.13 -0.87 -8.94
C LEU A 136 3.63 -0.56 -8.92
N VAL A 137 4.11 0.01 -7.82
CA VAL A 137 5.53 0.37 -7.65
C VAL A 137 6.40 -0.87 -7.48
N THR A 138 5.90 -1.89 -6.78
CA THR A 138 6.62 -3.16 -6.62
C THR A 138 6.79 -3.87 -7.96
N GLU A 139 5.74 -3.92 -8.77
CA GLU A 139 5.79 -4.47 -10.13
C GLU A 139 6.75 -3.66 -11.02
N ALA A 140 6.66 -2.32 -10.98
CA ALA A 140 7.54 -1.46 -11.75
C ALA A 140 9.00 -1.60 -11.34
N PHE A 141 9.30 -1.79 -10.04
CA PHE A 141 10.64 -2.08 -9.53
C PHE A 141 11.22 -3.35 -10.16
N ASP A 142 10.41 -4.41 -10.27
CA ASP A 142 10.85 -5.68 -10.84
C ASP A 142 11.01 -5.62 -12.36
N LEU A 143 10.16 -4.85 -13.04
CA LEU A 143 10.04 -4.84 -14.49
C LEU A 143 10.93 -3.82 -15.20
N ALA A 144 11.33 -2.72 -14.54
CA ALA A 144 11.98 -1.60 -15.22
C ALA A 144 13.34 -1.94 -15.85
N ALA A 145 14.03 -2.96 -15.32
CA ALA A 145 15.29 -3.44 -15.89
C ALA A 145 15.10 -4.44 -17.04
N ASN A 146 13.90 -4.97 -17.24
CA ASN A 146 13.64 -5.95 -18.29
C ASN A 146 13.40 -5.25 -19.65
N PRO A 147 14.28 -5.46 -20.66
CA PRO A 147 14.14 -4.79 -21.94
C PRO A 147 12.96 -5.30 -22.79
N THR A 148 12.38 -6.45 -22.44
CA THR A 148 11.21 -7.00 -23.15
C THR A 148 9.89 -6.42 -22.66
N VAL A 149 9.91 -5.72 -21.51
CA VAL A 149 8.75 -5.05 -20.93
C VAL A 149 8.69 -3.62 -21.47
N PHE A 150 7.58 -3.24 -22.08
CA PHE A 150 7.38 -1.94 -22.72
C PHE A 150 8.54 -1.56 -23.64
N PRO A 151 8.83 -2.38 -24.68
CA PRO A 151 9.99 -2.17 -25.55
C PRO A 151 9.91 -0.87 -26.36
N SER A 152 8.72 -0.32 -26.57
CA SER A 152 8.50 0.99 -27.22
C SER A 152 9.25 2.13 -26.53
N GLN A 153 9.40 2.08 -25.19
CA GLN A 153 10.14 3.08 -24.44
C GLN A 153 11.65 3.08 -24.72
N LEU A 154 12.18 1.94 -25.20
CA LEU A 154 13.61 1.76 -25.51
C LEU A 154 13.90 2.04 -26.98
N ALA A 155 12.88 2.02 -27.82
CA ALA A 155 13.01 2.32 -29.25
C ALA A 155 13.22 3.83 -29.46
N GLY A 156 14.22 4.18 -30.23
CA GLY A 156 14.45 5.55 -30.67
C GLY A 156 13.46 5.94 -31.76
N ASP A 157 12.22 6.23 -31.40
CA ASP A 157 11.24 6.73 -32.35
C ASP A 157 11.31 8.26 -32.39
N THR A 158 11.75 8.78 -33.54
CA THR A 158 11.86 10.21 -33.80
C THR A 158 10.57 10.85 -34.29
N GLN A 159 9.49 10.07 -34.45
CA GLN A 159 8.22 10.53 -35.01
C GLN A 159 7.17 10.89 -33.96
N HIS A 160 7.37 10.55 -32.67
CA HIS A 160 6.43 10.85 -31.60
C HIS A 160 6.85 12.09 -30.81
N TYR A 161 5.87 12.90 -30.44
CA TYR A 161 6.10 14.15 -29.67
C TYR A 161 6.52 13.91 -28.21
N GLU A 162 6.42 12.68 -27.70
CA GLU A 162 6.85 12.30 -26.35
C GLU A 162 8.31 11.84 -26.32
N LEU A 163 9.20 12.64 -26.89
CA LEU A 163 10.63 12.33 -27.06
C LEU A 163 11.36 11.99 -25.77
N TYR A 164 10.92 12.52 -24.62
CA TYR A 164 11.55 12.26 -23.32
C TYR A 164 11.19 10.90 -22.71
N LEU A 165 10.14 10.23 -23.21
CA LEU A 165 9.77 8.85 -22.82
C LEU A 165 10.16 7.80 -23.86
N SER A 166 10.90 8.19 -24.89
CA SER A 166 11.48 7.29 -25.88
C SER A 166 13.01 7.23 -25.75
N ASN A 167 13.63 6.20 -26.32
CA ASN A 167 15.08 5.98 -26.26
C ASN A 167 15.64 5.88 -24.83
N LEU A 168 14.82 5.42 -23.89
CA LEU A 168 15.23 5.17 -22.53
C LEU A 168 16.12 3.93 -22.48
N GLN A 169 16.77 3.72 -21.33
CA GLN A 169 17.57 2.51 -21.09
C GLN A 169 16.95 1.72 -19.93
N PRO A 170 16.99 0.38 -19.97
CA PRO A 170 16.59 -0.42 -18.83
C PRO A 170 17.33 0.02 -17.57
N TRP A 171 16.59 0.10 -16.45
CA TRP A 171 17.18 0.51 -15.18
C TRP A 171 16.66 -0.34 -14.03
N GLN A 172 17.57 -0.86 -13.19
CA GLN A 172 17.23 -1.59 -11.98
C GLN A 172 17.42 -0.68 -10.76
N PRO A 173 16.33 -0.22 -10.13
CA PRO A 173 16.41 0.32 -8.78
C PRO A 173 16.97 -0.74 -7.82
N LYS A 174 17.73 -0.35 -6.82
CA LYS A 174 18.46 -1.30 -5.98
C LYS A 174 17.70 -1.72 -4.74
N LYS A 175 16.91 -0.79 -4.18
CA LYS A 175 16.13 -1.04 -2.96
C LYS A 175 14.75 -0.40 -3.05
N ILE A 176 13.78 -1.05 -2.42
CA ILE A 176 12.44 -0.51 -2.22
C ILE A 176 12.10 -0.53 -0.73
N TYR A 177 11.53 0.57 -0.25
CA TYR A 177 11.06 0.74 1.12
C TYR A 177 9.62 1.22 1.11
N PHE A 178 8.88 0.82 2.14
CA PHE A 178 7.48 1.17 2.29
C PHE A 178 7.25 2.08 3.50
N GLY A 179 6.23 2.92 3.40
CA GLY A 179 5.68 3.70 4.49
C GLY A 179 4.25 3.30 4.77
N SER A 180 3.87 3.29 6.04
CA SER A 180 2.49 3.07 6.48
C SER A 180 2.32 3.70 7.86
N ASP A 181 1.17 4.30 8.10
CA ASP A 181 0.71 4.77 9.40
C ASP A 181 -0.08 3.71 10.18
N ALA A 182 -0.40 2.60 9.52
CA ALA A 182 -1.09 1.46 10.13
C ALA A 182 -0.19 0.56 10.98
N ASN A 183 1.03 0.96 11.27
CA ASN A 183 2.00 0.20 12.06
C ASN A 183 1.74 0.40 13.56
N ASP A 184 0.65 -0.17 14.08
CA ASP A 184 0.28 -0.13 15.50
C ASP A 184 0.84 -1.30 16.33
N GLY A 185 1.76 -2.09 15.74
CA GLY A 185 2.35 -3.27 16.38
C GLY A 185 1.41 -4.45 16.55
N LYS A 186 0.13 -4.31 16.22
CA LYS A 186 -0.87 -5.37 16.35
C LYS A 186 -1.07 -6.15 15.04
N GLN A 187 -0.92 -5.48 13.92
CA GLN A 187 -1.16 -6.05 12.60
C GLN A 187 0.12 -6.31 11.83
N PHE A 188 1.09 -5.39 11.94
CA PHE A 188 2.36 -5.50 11.25
C PHE A 188 3.46 -4.80 12.05
N GLU A 189 4.61 -5.46 12.17
CA GLU A 189 5.84 -4.88 12.69
C GLU A 189 6.86 -4.85 11.56
N GLY A 190 6.93 -3.70 10.86
CA GLY A 190 7.91 -3.51 9.82
C GLY A 190 9.33 -3.39 10.38
N SER A 191 10.29 -4.09 9.78
CA SER A 191 11.71 -3.88 10.05
C SER A 191 12.34 -3.04 8.94
N GLY A 192 13.38 -2.27 9.30
CA GLY A 192 14.10 -1.46 8.32
C GLY A 192 15.03 -0.46 8.99
N PRO A 193 15.68 0.40 8.20
CA PRO A 193 16.53 1.45 8.75
C PRO A 193 15.71 2.46 9.54
N THR A 194 16.25 2.84 10.69
CA THR A 194 15.68 3.89 11.53
C THR A 194 16.49 5.19 11.40
N TYR A 195 15.81 6.31 11.56
CA TYR A 195 16.44 7.63 11.54
C TYR A 195 15.74 8.59 12.48
N SER A 196 16.48 9.55 13.03
CA SER A 196 15.90 10.58 13.87
C SER A 196 15.30 11.69 13.01
N VAL A 197 14.01 11.96 13.20
CA VAL A 197 13.35 13.11 12.58
C VAL A 197 13.68 14.41 13.34
N ARG A 198 14.16 14.31 14.58
CA ARG A 198 14.53 15.43 15.44
C ARG A 198 15.97 15.90 15.22
N GLU A 199 16.77 15.14 14.48
CA GLU A 199 18.13 15.57 14.11
C GLU A 199 18.06 16.89 13.37
N VAL A 200 18.98 17.79 13.70
CA VAL A 200 19.05 19.13 13.09
C VAL A 200 19.92 19.07 11.83
N SER A 201 19.35 19.45 10.70
CA SER A 201 20.09 19.58 9.44
C SER A 201 21.27 20.53 9.61
N PRO A 202 22.50 20.08 9.36
CA PRO A 202 23.68 20.96 9.35
C PRO A 202 23.57 22.12 8.36
N THR A 203 22.89 21.87 7.23
CA THR A 203 22.72 22.85 6.15
C THR A 203 21.59 23.84 6.45
N ARG A 204 20.40 23.34 6.85
CA ARG A 204 19.20 24.16 7.01
C ARG A 204 19.05 24.74 8.42
N LYS A 205 19.83 24.28 9.41
CA LYS A 205 19.79 24.70 10.84
C LYS A 205 18.41 24.51 11.49
N LYS A 206 17.62 23.56 10.98
CA LYS A 206 16.31 23.16 11.48
C LYS A 206 16.23 21.64 11.58
N PRO A 207 15.46 21.06 12.52
CA PRO A 207 15.24 19.61 12.56
C PRO A 207 14.44 19.16 11.33
N TYR A 208 14.65 17.93 10.89
CA TYR A 208 14.04 17.40 9.66
C TYR A 208 12.50 17.36 9.74
N TRP A 209 11.94 17.03 10.90
CA TRP A 209 10.48 17.07 11.09
C TRP A 209 9.90 18.45 10.85
N ARG A 210 10.60 19.51 11.25
CA ARG A 210 10.15 20.90 11.03
C ARG A 210 10.21 21.29 9.56
N LEU A 211 11.26 20.88 8.85
CA LEU A 211 11.34 21.09 7.40
C LEU A 211 10.20 20.38 6.66
N ALA A 212 9.86 19.19 7.12
CA ALA A 212 8.75 18.41 6.59
C ALA A 212 7.37 19.07 6.86
N LEU A 213 7.12 19.57 8.08
CA LEU A 213 5.89 20.31 8.39
C LEU A 213 5.78 21.62 7.59
N GLU A 214 6.88 22.35 7.42
CA GLU A 214 6.90 23.57 6.57
C GLU A 214 6.48 23.25 5.12
N ALA A 215 6.80 22.08 4.61
CA ALA A 215 6.32 21.59 3.31
C ALA A 215 4.83 21.23 3.37
N ALA A 216 4.42 20.46 4.38
CA ALA A 216 3.05 19.98 4.54
C ALA A 216 2.01 21.11 4.66
N MET A 217 2.39 22.28 5.18
CA MET A 217 1.54 23.48 5.21
C MET A 217 1.03 23.93 3.82
N SER A 218 1.64 23.45 2.72
CA SER A 218 1.17 23.76 1.37
C SER A 218 -0.15 23.05 1.05
N HIS A 219 -0.48 21.93 1.70
CA HIS A 219 -1.68 21.13 1.47
C HIS A 219 -2.91 21.71 2.17
N ARG A 220 -3.29 22.92 1.79
CA ARG A 220 -4.39 23.70 2.43
C ARG A 220 -5.75 23.05 2.26
N THR A 221 -6.00 22.41 1.12
CA THR A 221 -7.27 21.71 0.86
C THR A 221 -7.49 20.55 1.81
N GLN A 222 -6.44 20.05 2.47
CA GLN A 222 -6.47 18.88 3.35
C GLN A 222 -6.37 19.25 4.83
N SER A 223 -6.01 20.50 5.16
CA SER A 223 -5.90 20.98 6.53
C SER A 223 -6.85 22.14 6.80
N ARG A 224 -7.44 22.19 8.03
CA ARG A 224 -8.18 23.33 8.55
C ARG A 224 -7.37 24.16 9.55
N MET A 225 -6.09 23.87 9.68
CA MET A 225 -5.23 24.56 10.64
C MET A 225 -5.01 26.00 10.22
N SER A 226 -5.14 26.92 11.20
CA SER A 226 -4.70 28.30 11.00
C SER A 226 -3.17 28.41 11.06
N ASP A 227 -2.64 29.56 10.63
CA ASP A 227 -1.20 29.80 10.70
C ASP A 227 -0.68 29.72 12.16
N GLU A 228 -1.49 30.18 13.12
CA GLU A 228 -1.14 30.10 14.55
C GLU A 228 -1.07 28.65 15.04
N GLN A 229 -2.01 27.78 14.60
CA GLN A 229 -2.01 26.36 14.93
C GLN A 229 -0.80 25.64 14.31
N TRP A 230 -0.42 26.00 13.09
CA TRP A 230 0.80 25.50 12.46
C TRP A 230 2.07 25.93 13.21
N GLU A 231 2.15 27.22 13.63
CA GLU A 231 3.28 27.72 14.43
C GLU A 231 3.36 27.05 15.81
N GLU A 232 2.23 26.81 16.47
CA GLU A 232 2.17 26.06 17.73
C GLU A 232 2.71 24.64 17.53
N MET A 233 2.26 23.94 16.48
CA MET A 233 2.74 22.61 16.15
C MET A 233 4.25 22.62 15.85
N MET A 234 4.74 23.58 15.11
CA MET A 234 6.17 23.70 14.79
C MET A 234 7.03 24.10 15.99
N SER A 235 6.45 24.54 17.09
CA SER A 235 7.19 24.96 18.29
C SER A 235 7.53 23.79 19.21
N ASP A 236 6.75 22.70 19.23
CA ASP A 236 6.94 21.55 20.11
C ASP A 236 7.24 20.27 19.31
N PRO A 237 8.43 19.67 19.46
CA PRO A 237 8.77 18.40 18.80
C PRO A 237 7.83 17.23 19.14
N LYS A 238 7.05 17.32 20.22
CA LYS A 238 6.09 16.27 20.60
C LYS A 238 4.87 16.23 19.71
N THR A 239 4.58 17.33 18.98
CA THR A 239 3.46 17.42 18.03
C THR A 239 3.84 16.94 16.64
N SER A 240 5.09 16.49 16.45
CA SER A 240 5.55 15.90 15.20
C SER A 240 4.67 14.72 14.77
N TRP A 241 4.29 14.68 13.51
CA TRP A 241 3.49 13.59 12.95
C TRP A 241 4.26 12.26 12.85
N TRP A 242 5.57 12.34 12.84
CA TRP A 242 6.45 11.19 12.65
C TRP A 242 6.91 10.63 14.01
N PRO A 243 6.95 9.30 14.14
CA PRO A 243 7.55 8.66 15.32
C PRO A 243 9.04 9.01 15.44
N GLU A 244 9.57 8.93 16.67
CA GLU A 244 10.98 9.18 16.97
C GLU A 244 11.57 7.97 17.70
N PRO A 245 12.47 7.22 17.09
CA PRO A 245 12.92 7.31 15.71
C PRO A 245 11.84 6.88 14.70
N SER A 246 11.92 7.37 13.47
CA SER A 246 11.12 6.88 12.34
C SER A 246 11.78 5.66 11.70
N THR A 247 10.96 4.74 11.21
CA THR A 247 11.41 3.52 10.53
C THR A 247 10.87 3.50 9.10
N LEU A 248 11.75 3.22 8.13
CA LEU A 248 11.34 2.87 6.77
C LEU A 248 11.15 1.36 6.71
N ILE A 249 10.01 0.88 6.28
CA ILE A 249 9.73 -0.55 6.18
C ILE A 249 10.52 -1.12 4.99
N PHE A 250 11.46 -2.03 5.26
CA PHE A 250 12.24 -2.66 4.21
C PHE A 250 11.37 -3.59 3.36
N GLY A 251 11.32 -3.33 2.06
CA GLY A 251 10.69 -4.21 1.09
C GLY A 251 11.66 -5.27 0.60
N LYS A 252 12.53 -4.90 -0.31
CA LYS A 252 13.58 -5.80 -0.83
C LYS A 252 14.79 -5.03 -1.36
N SER A 253 15.89 -5.76 -1.50
CA SER A 253 17.14 -5.30 -2.11
C SER A 253 17.58 -6.28 -3.18
N VAL A 254 18.06 -5.77 -4.31
CA VAL A 254 18.74 -6.55 -5.36
C VAL A 254 20.28 -6.39 -5.27
N VAL A 255 20.76 -5.81 -4.19
CA VAL A 255 22.16 -5.70 -3.80
C VAL A 255 22.34 -6.26 -2.39
N GLY A 256 23.56 -6.42 -1.91
CA GLY A 256 23.83 -6.96 -0.58
C GLY A 256 23.19 -6.16 0.56
N GLY A 257 23.46 -6.61 1.80
CA GLY A 257 23.08 -5.93 3.04
C GLY A 257 21.95 -6.58 3.81
N LYS A 258 21.64 -5.98 4.98
CA LYS A 258 20.56 -6.39 5.88
C LYS A 258 19.39 -5.40 5.76
N ALA A 259 18.21 -5.84 6.15
CA ALA A 259 17.00 -5.00 6.16
C ALA A 259 17.18 -3.69 6.96
N THR A 260 17.99 -3.71 8.02
CA THR A 260 18.20 -2.58 8.93
C THR A 260 19.39 -1.70 8.58
N ASP A 261 20.13 -2.04 7.51
CA ASP A 261 21.27 -1.22 7.07
C ASP A 261 20.79 0.13 6.54
N ASP A 262 21.69 1.12 6.51
CA ASP A 262 21.39 2.42 5.91
C ASP A 262 20.81 2.29 4.51
N VAL A 263 19.89 3.18 4.16
CA VAL A 263 19.19 3.18 2.87
C VAL A 263 20.14 3.10 1.69
N PHE A 264 21.29 3.77 1.78
CA PHE A 264 22.30 3.82 0.71
C PHE A 264 23.45 2.83 0.90
N ALA A 265 23.41 1.95 1.92
CA ALA A 265 24.40 0.88 2.04
C ALA A 265 24.37 -0.04 0.81
N HIS A 266 25.53 -0.50 0.37
CA HIS A 266 25.70 -1.41 -0.78
C HIS A 266 25.21 -0.88 -2.13
N ILE A 267 24.91 0.42 -2.24
CA ILE A 267 24.31 0.99 -3.44
C ILE A 267 25.23 0.95 -4.68
N ASP A 268 26.52 0.84 -4.49
CA ASP A 268 27.52 0.74 -5.58
C ASP A 268 27.70 -0.68 -6.09
N GLU A 269 27.11 -1.68 -5.44
CA GLU A 269 27.15 -3.08 -5.87
C GLU A 269 26.30 -3.29 -7.12
N LYS A 270 26.70 -4.31 -7.91
CA LYS A 270 25.88 -4.69 -9.07
C LYS A 270 24.61 -5.39 -8.60
N PRO A 271 23.44 -5.01 -9.16
CA PRO A 271 22.20 -5.70 -8.87
C PRO A 271 22.26 -7.18 -9.27
N ASP A 272 21.77 -8.05 -8.40
CA ASP A 272 21.45 -9.43 -8.76
C ASP A 272 20.14 -9.42 -9.59
N ARG A 273 20.27 -9.78 -10.85
CA ARG A 273 19.18 -9.76 -11.83
C ARG A 273 18.57 -11.12 -12.08
N SER A 274 18.47 -11.97 -11.10
CA SER A 274 17.78 -13.25 -11.29
C SER A 274 16.25 -13.01 -11.42
N PHE A 275 15.80 -12.74 -12.64
CA PHE A 275 14.37 -12.60 -12.97
C PHE A 275 13.59 -13.93 -12.95
N THR A 276 14.25 -15.04 -12.60
CA THR A 276 13.73 -16.40 -12.73
C THR A 276 13.50 -17.09 -11.39
N LYS A 277 13.35 -16.36 -10.30
CA LYS A 277 12.91 -17.00 -9.06
C LYS A 277 11.48 -17.50 -9.26
N GLU A 278 11.29 -18.80 -9.21
CA GLU A 278 9.96 -19.38 -9.09
C GLU A 278 9.24 -18.77 -7.88
N ALA A 279 7.96 -18.48 -8.05
CA ALA A 279 7.14 -18.00 -6.94
C ALA A 279 7.18 -19.03 -5.81
N VAL A 280 7.60 -18.61 -4.63
CA VAL A 280 7.68 -19.44 -3.44
C VAL A 280 6.50 -19.12 -2.55
N SER A 281 5.80 -20.12 -2.03
CA SER A 281 4.71 -19.89 -1.07
C SER A 281 5.24 -19.27 0.22
N CYS A 282 4.58 -18.22 0.71
CA CYS A 282 4.90 -17.64 2.02
C CYS A 282 4.38 -18.57 3.13
N GLY A 283 5.23 -18.94 4.07
CA GLY A 283 4.86 -19.72 5.24
C GLY A 283 3.98 -18.94 6.23
N ALA A 284 3.48 -19.60 7.27
CA ALA A 284 2.54 -19.06 8.24
C ALA A 284 3.00 -17.82 9.03
N HIS A 285 4.25 -17.39 8.88
CA HIS A 285 4.83 -16.20 9.53
C HIS A 285 5.62 -15.32 8.55
N GLY A 286 5.26 -15.35 7.26
CA GLY A 286 5.97 -14.58 6.23
C GLY A 286 7.32 -15.20 5.84
N GLU A 287 7.64 -16.41 6.28
CA GLU A 287 8.80 -17.17 5.85
C GLU A 287 8.48 -17.92 4.54
N GLU A 288 9.50 -18.18 3.71
CA GLU A 288 9.34 -18.98 2.50
C GLU A 288 8.90 -20.39 2.86
N GLY A 289 7.67 -20.77 2.50
CA GLY A 289 7.09 -22.09 2.74
C GLY A 289 7.35 -23.05 1.58
N THR A 290 7.61 -24.30 1.89
CA THR A 290 7.66 -25.37 0.89
C THR A 290 6.25 -25.77 0.52
N GLY A 291 5.74 -25.38 -0.62
CA GLY A 291 4.39 -25.44 -1.20
C GLY A 291 3.53 -26.73 -1.07
N ASN A 292 3.62 -27.47 0.03
CA ASN A 292 2.86 -28.70 0.27
C ASN A 292 1.76 -28.48 1.32
N GLU A 293 0.85 -27.52 1.04
CA GLU A 293 -0.29 -27.28 1.92
C GLU A 293 -1.35 -28.37 1.73
N LYS A 294 -1.86 -28.84 2.86
CA LYS A 294 -2.81 -29.98 2.90
C LYS A 294 -4.18 -29.57 2.36
N LEU A 295 -4.66 -30.24 1.33
CA LEU A 295 -6.01 -30.09 0.77
C LEU A 295 -6.98 -31.10 1.43
N PRO A 296 -8.28 -30.80 1.52
CA PRO A 296 -8.94 -29.54 1.15
C PRO A 296 -8.71 -28.43 2.17
N ARG A 297 -8.76 -27.17 1.73
CA ARG A 297 -8.60 -26.01 2.62
C ARG A 297 -9.52 -24.86 2.27
N ILE A 298 -9.91 -24.06 3.30
CA ILE A 298 -10.63 -22.80 3.16
C ILE A 298 -9.68 -21.62 3.35
N GLU A 299 -9.85 -20.59 2.54
CA GLU A 299 -9.08 -19.35 2.55
C GLU A 299 -10.02 -18.16 2.43
N LEU A 300 -9.55 -16.98 2.87
CA LEU A 300 -10.18 -15.73 2.48
C LEU A 300 -9.96 -15.51 0.98
N GLY A 301 -11.00 -15.22 0.23
CA GLY A 301 -10.96 -14.97 -1.20
C GLY A 301 -10.73 -13.51 -1.56
N GLY A 302 -10.92 -13.16 -2.82
CA GLY A 302 -10.86 -11.80 -3.31
C GLY A 302 -9.49 -11.15 -3.06
N VAL A 303 -9.47 -9.98 -2.44
CA VAL A 303 -8.27 -9.20 -2.20
C VAL A 303 -7.24 -9.92 -1.30
N TRP A 304 -7.67 -10.77 -0.38
CA TRP A 304 -6.74 -11.54 0.46
C TRP A 304 -6.00 -12.59 -0.35
N LEU A 305 -6.70 -13.30 -1.23
CA LEU A 305 -6.09 -14.28 -2.14
C LEU A 305 -5.11 -13.60 -3.10
N PHE A 306 -5.43 -12.40 -3.57
CA PHE A 306 -4.50 -11.59 -4.36
C PHE A 306 -3.16 -11.40 -3.64
N TYR A 307 -3.18 -11.05 -2.35
CA TYR A 307 -1.94 -10.85 -1.59
C TYR A 307 -1.20 -12.15 -1.27
N GLU A 308 -1.89 -13.27 -1.11
CA GLU A 308 -1.23 -14.58 -0.97
C GLU A 308 -0.41 -14.96 -2.21
N GLU A 309 -0.80 -14.49 -3.39
CA GLU A 309 -0.06 -14.68 -4.63
C GLU A 309 0.98 -13.56 -4.86
N PHE A 310 0.63 -12.33 -4.52
CA PHE A 310 1.48 -11.15 -4.74
C PHE A 310 2.78 -11.18 -3.94
N TYR A 311 2.71 -11.44 -2.64
CA TYR A 311 3.90 -11.40 -1.79
C TYR A 311 4.99 -12.41 -2.23
N PRO A 312 4.69 -13.70 -2.46
CA PRO A 312 5.70 -14.64 -2.94
C PRO A 312 6.19 -14.31 -4.35
N ALA A 313 5.29 -13.90 -5.26
CA ALA A 313 5.66 -13.55 -6.63
C ALA A 313 6.68 -12.41 -6.69
N HIS A 314 6.64 -11.50 -5.71
CA HIS A 314 7.52 -10.32 -5.64
C HIS A 314 8.62 -10.44 -4.59
N GLY A 315 8.82 -11.60 -3.94
CA GLY A 315 9.83 -11.81 -2.91
C GLY A 315 9.62 -10.95 -1.66
N LEU A 316 8.36 -10.75 -1.26
CA LEU A 316 7.94 -9.92 -0.14
C LEU A 316 7.31 -10.73 1.00
N CYS A 317 7.63 -12.02 1.12
CA CYS A 317 7.03 -12.90 2.14
C CYS A 317 7.18 -12.37 3.57
N GLN A 318 8.25 -11.67 3.88
CA GLN A 318 8.45 -11.05 5.20
C GLN A 318 7.42 -9.95 5.52
N LEU A 319 6.69 -9.46 4.51
CA LEU A 319 5.62 -8.49 4.67
C LEU A 319 4.23 -9.14 4.73
N SER A 320 4.16 -10.44 4.50
CA SER A 320 2.91 -11.19 4.64
C SER A 320 2.40 -11.10 6.07
N VAL A 321 1.16 -10.70 6.24
CA VAL A 321 0.56 -10.51 7.56
C VAL A 321 0.23 -11.87 8.15
N ALA A 322 1.04 -12.32 9.12
CA ALA A 322 0.78 -13.55 9.87
C ALA A 322 -0.39 -13.45 10.85
N LYS A 323 -0.91 -12.25 11.08
CA LYS A 323 -2.01 -11.99 12.01
C LYS A 323 -3.35 -11.97 11.29
N VAL A 324 -4.44 -12.13 12.06
CA VAL A 324 -5.80 -12.09 11.54
C VAL A 324 -6.03 -10.78 10.79
N PRO A 325 -6.39 -10.81 9.50
CA PRO A 325 -6.65 -9.59 8.73
C PRO A 325 -7.81 -8.80 9.33
N GLU A 326 -7.76 -7.50 9.17
CA GLU A 326 -8.74 -6.57 9.74
C GLU A 326 -9.28 -5.62 8.68
N ILE A 327 -10.58 -5.36 8.69
CA ILE A 327 -11.23 -4.39 7.80
C ILE A 327 -12.14 -3.44 8.57
N ALA A 328 -12.35 -2.23 8.02
CA ALA A 328 -13.34 -1.29 8.50
C ALA A 328 -14.63 -1.41 7.68
N VAL A 329 -15.77 -1.47 8.37
CA VAL A 329 -17.10 -1.59 7.74
C VAL A 329 -18.04 -0.55 8.33
N LYS A 330 -18.87 0.06 7.49
CA LYS A 330 -19.90 0.97 7.97
C LYS A 330 -20.89 0.23 8.87
N SER A 331 -21.15 0.77 10.05
CA SER A 331 -22.19 0.26 10.98
C SER A 331 -23.54 0.16 10.29
N GLY A 332 -24.22 -0.96 10.45
CA GLY A 332 -25.51 -1.27 9.82
C GLY A 332 -25.40 -1.70 8.35
N ALA A 333 -24.20 -1.88 7.81
CA ALA A 333 -24.00 -2.39 6.45
C ALA A 333 -23.96 -3.93 6.44
N THR A 334 -24.17 -4.49 5.26
CA THR A 334 -23.91 -5.92 5.01
C THR A 334 -22.43 -6.09 4.64
N LEU A 335 -21.72 -6.86 5.45
CA LEU A 335 -20.36 -7.32 5.15
C LEU A 335 -20.45 -8.54 4.23
N VAL A 336 -19.75 -8.50 3.12
CA VAL A 336 -19.56 -9.66 2.23
C VAL A 336 -18.14 -10.18 2.42
N VAL A 337 -18.01 -11.41 2.91
CA VAL A 337 -16.72 -12.07 3.10
C VAL A 337 -16.51 -13.07 1.96
N PRO A 338 -15.64 -12.77 1.00
CA PRO A 338 -15.30 -13.71 -0.05
C PRO A 338 -14.45 -14.84 0.53
N LEU A 339 -14.72 -16.06 0.06
CA LEU A 339 -14.00 -17.28 0.45
C LEU A 339 -13.54 -18.01 -0.80
N ALA A 340 -12.43 -18.70 -0.69
CA ALA A 340 -11.98 -19.69 -1.66
C ALA A 340 -11.86 -21.06 -0.97
N ILE A 341 -12.31 -22.11 -1.63
CA ILE A 341 -12.11 -23.49 -1.16
C ILE A 341 -11.33 -24.20 -2.24
N ARG A 342 -10.12 -24.66 -1.87
CA ARG A 342 -9.24 -25.44 -2.76
C ARG A 342 -9.30 -26.91 -2.40
N HIS A 343 -9.40 -27.76 -3.41
CA HIS A 343 -9.36 -29.22 -3.25
C HIS A 343 -8.84 -29.90 -4.54
N ASP A 344 -8.40 -31.14 -4.38
CA ASP A 344 -7.90 -32.02 -5.44
C ASP A 344 -8.76 -33.25 -5.65
N SER A 345 -10.00 -33.25 -5.12
CA SER A 345 -10.92 -34.36 -5.27
C SER A 345 -11.34 -34.55 -6.73
N SER A 346 -11.12 -35.73 -7.27
CA SER A 346 -11.60 -36.13 -8.62
C SER A 346 -13.11 -36.32 -8.73
N LYS A 347 -13.85 -36.11 -7.65
CA LYS A 347 -15.31 -36.19 -7.57
C LYS A 347 -15.88 -34.94 -6.91
N PRO A 348 -17.17 -34.62 -7.19
CA PRO A 348 -17.84 -33.56 -6.49
C PRO A 348 -17.70 -33.71 -4.98
N LEU A 349 -17.31 -32.61 -4.30
CA LEU A 349 -16.97 -32.62 -2.88
C LEU A 349 -18.07 -31.92 -2.06
N PRO A 350 -18.77 -32.61 -1.14
CA PRO A 350 -19.69 -31.96 -0.23
C PRO A 350 -18.92 -31.13 0.80
N VAL A 351 -19.34 -29.88 0.97
CA VAL A 351 -18.75 -28.92 1.92
C VAL A 351 -19.84 -28.35 2.80
N ASN A 352 -19.54 -28.19 4.08
CA ASN A 352 -20.39 -27.51 5.04
C ASN A 352 -19.63 -26.30 5.63
N LEU A 353 -20.19 -25.09 5.46
CA LEU A 353 -19.65 -23.84 6.03
C LEU A 353 -20.39 -23.46 7.31
N ALA A 354 -19.67 -23.32 8.39
CA ALA A 354 -20.16 -22.81 9.67
C ALA A 354 -19.57 -21.42 9.96
N VAL A 355 -20.43 -20.48 10.37
CA VAL A 355 -20.06 -19.10 10.65
C VAL A 355 -20.36 -18.80 12.11
N LYS A 356 -19.33 -18.39 12.86
CA LYS A 356 -19.45 -17.85 14.21
C LYS A 356 -19.26 -16.34 14.15
N ALA A 357 -20.37 -15.62 14.13
CA ALA A 357 -20.40 -14.15 14.14
C ALA A 357 -20.40 -13.61 15.57
N PRO A 358 -19.92 -12.37 15.80
CA PRO A 358 -20.04 -11.66 17.07
C PRO A 358 -21.50 -11.49 17.52
N GLU A 359 -21.71 -11.23 18.81
CA GLU A 359 -23.03 -10.95 19.36
C GLU A 359 -23.71 -9.75 18.68
N GLY A 360 -24.97 -9.89 18.34
CA GLY A 360 -25.76 -8.86 17.65
C GLY A 360 -25.57 -8.82 16.12
N TRP A 361 -24.69 -9.65 15.57
CA TRP A 361 -24.51 -9.79 14.11
C TRP A 361 -25.37 -10.94 13.58
N ARG A 362 -25.82 -10.83 12.34
CA ARG A 362 -26.69 -11.85 11.72
C ARG A 362 -26.06 -12.38 10.42
N VAL A 363 -25.87 -13.69 10.35
CA VAL A 363 -25.51 -14.34 9.09
C VAL A 363 -26.75 -14.35 8.20
N ALA A 364 -26.71 -13.60 7.12
CA ALA A 364 -27.83 -13.42 6.21
C ALA A 364 -27.87 -14.53 5.15
N ASP A 365 -26.69 -14.91 4.63
CA ASP A 365 -26.54 -15.90 3.57
C ASP A 365 -25.11 -16.46 3.53
N GLY A 366 -24.91 -17.56 2.79
CA GLY A 366 -23.58 -18.11 2.50
C GLY A 366 -23.08 -19.14 3.50
N ALA A 367 -23.76 -19.39 4.62
CA ALA A 367 -23.48 -20.53 5.48
C ALA A 367 -24.28 -21.78 5.04
N GLY A 368 -23.80 -22.98 5.40
CA GLY A 368 -24.48 -24.21 5.16
C GLY A 368 -23.79 -25.14 4.17
N GLN A 369 -24.59 -25.96 3.46
CA GLN A 369 -24.08 -27.05 2.65
C GLN A 369 -23.97 -26.68 1.17
N TYR A 370 -22.86 -27.10 0.58
CA TYR A 370 -22.53 -26.93 -0.83
C TYR A 370 -22.01 -28.24 -1.41
N VAL A 371 -22.09 -28.39 -2.73
CA VAL A 371 -21.37 -29.45 -3.46
C VAL A 371 -20.48 -28.77 -4.48
N LEU A 372 -19.18 -28.88 -4.27
CA LEU A 372 -18.19 -28.30 -5.16
C LEU A 372 -17.92 -29.20 -6.36
N PRO A 373 -17.67 -28.65 -7.55
CA PRO A 373 -17.23 -29.42 -8.72
C PRO A 373 -15.93 -30.19 -8.45
N ALA A 374 -15.68 -31.26 -9.21
CA ALA A 374 -14.44 -32.01 -9.11
C ALA A 374 -13.25 -31.19 -9.59
N GLU A 375 -12.11 -31.27 -8.89
CA GLU A 375 -10.81 -30.70 -9.28
C GLU A 375 -10.82 -29.17 -9.47
N GLU A 376 -11.79 -28.45 -8.89
CA GLU A 376 -11.92 -27.01 -9.04
C GLU A 376 -11.84 -26.27 -7.70
N SER A 377 -11.06 -25.19 -7.68
CA SER A 377 -11.19 -24.18 -6.63
C SER A 377 -12.47 -23.39 -6.82
N THR A 378 -13.26 -23.26 -5.78
CA THR A 378 -14.57 -22.59 -5.85
C THR A 378 -14.58 -21.35 -4.97
N SER A 379 -15.04 -20.23 -5.55
CA SER A 379 -15.28 -19.01 -4.82
C SER A 379 -16.69 -18.99 -4.25
N LEU A 380 -16.80 -18.69 -2.97
CA LEU A 380 -18.06 -18.53 -2.23
C LEU A 380 -18.05 -17.16 -1.54
N ALA A 381 -19.20 -16.74 -1.02
CA ALA A 381 -19.30 -15.55 -0.21
C ALA A 381 -20.25 -15.78 0.98
N VAL A 382 -19.89 -15.25 2.13
CA VAL A 382 -20.75 -15.18 3.30
C VAL A 382 -21.21 -13.73 3.49
N HIS A 383 -22.53 -13.54 3.64
CA HIS A 383 -23.16 -12.23 3.85
C HIS A 383 -23.56 -12.09 5.32
N ILE A 384 -23.07 -11.02 5.95
CA ILE A 384 -23.26 -10.78 7.38
C ILE A 384 -23.80 -9.38 7.59
N GLU A 385 -24.96 -9.27 8.19
CA GLU A 385 -25.53 -7.99 8.60
C GLU A 385 -24.89 -7.54 9.91
N THR A 386 -24.31 -6.36 9.89
CA THR A 386 -23.68 -5.75 11.07
C THR A 386 -24.70 -4.91 11.85
N PRO A 387 -24.56 -4.77 13.18
CA PRO A 387 -25.46 -3.94 13.97
C PRO A 387 -25.30 -2.46 13.63
N THR A 388 -26.40 -1.70 13.75
CA THR A 388 -26.36 -0.25 13.69
C THR A 388 -26.02 0.31 15.07
N LEU A 389 -24.84 0.94 15.18
CA LEU A 389 -24.33 1.55 16.41
C LEU A 389 -24.61 3.05 16.43
N SER A 390 -24.86 3.61 17.60
CA SER A 390 -24.92 5.05 17.83
C SER A 390 -23.53 5.69 17.73
N ALA A 391 -23.48 7.02 17.59
CA ALA A 391 -22.21 7.76 17.53
C ALA A 391 -21.35 7.57 18.80
N GLU A 392 -21.96 7.39 19.98
CA GLU A 392 -21.23 7.16 21.23
C GLU A 392 -20.68 5.73 21.32
N GLU A 393 -21.40 4.74 20.80
CA GLU A 393 -20.92 3.35 20.71
C GLU A 393 -19.78 3.23 19.71
N LEU A 394 -19.87 3.92 18.57
CA LEU A 394 -18.81 3.93 17.56
C LEU A 394 -17.50 4.53 18.06
N LYS A 395 -17.53 5.54 18.94
CA LYS A 395 -16.31 6.08 19.58
C LYS A 395 -15.58 5.07 20.46
N LYS A 396 -16.30 4.06 20.95
CA LYS A 396 -15.79 2.99 21.83
C LYS A 396 -15.66 1.66 21.12
N ALA A 397 -16.00 1.61 19.82
CA ALA A 397 -15.99 0.38 19.05
C ALA A 397 -14.56 -0.19 18.98
N VAL A 398 -14.46 -1.49 19.24
CA VAL A 398 -13.26 -2.29 19.06
C VAL A 398 -13.49 -3.32 17.97
N SER A 399 -12.42 -3.79 17.35
CA SER A 399 -12.54 -4.83 16.33
C SER A 399 -13.13 -6.11 16.91
N GLN A 400 -14.10 -6.67 16.22
CA GLN A 400 -14.75 -7.93 16.53
C GLN A 400 -14.21 -9.03 15.61
N GLU A 401 -14.06 -10.25 16.14
CA GLU A 401 -13.52 -11.37 15.37
C GLU A 401 -14.63 -12.25 14.82
N LEU A 402 -14.61 -12.45 13.50
CA LEU A 402 -15.49 -13.35 12.75
C LEU A 402 -14.71 -14.63 12.44
N HIS A 403 -15.32 -15.78 12.69
CA HIS A 403 -14.76 -17.10 12.40
C HIS A 403 -15.61 -17.83 11.38
N ILE A 404 -14.99 -18.34 10.32
CA ILE A 404 -15.66 -19.17 9.31
C ILE A 404 -14.88 -20.46 9.16
N SER A 405 -15.50 -21.58 9.48
CA SER A 405 -14.90 -22.91 9.37
C SER A 405 -15.57 -23.73 8.27
N ALA A 406 -14.81 -24.63 7.67
CA ALA A 406 -15.29 -25.54 6.64
C ALA A 406 -15.01 -27.00 7.00
N GLU A 407 -15.98 -27.87 6.71
CA GLU A 407 -15.80 -29.31 6.61
C GLU A 407 -15.98 -29.71 5.15
N ALA A 408 -15.09 -30.52 4.61
CA ALA A 408 -15.13 -30.99 3.23
C ALA A 408 -14.96 -32.49 3.17
N GLY A 409 -15.95 -33.18 2.58
CA GLY A 409 -15.99 -34.65 2.55
C GLY A 409 -15.99 -35.27 3.95
N GLY A 410 -16.59 -34.61 4.94
CA GLY A 410 -16.66 -35.08 6.33
C GLY A 410 -15.33 -34.88 7.11
N LYS A 411 -14.39 -34.07 6.62
CA LYS A 411 -13.14 -33.77 7.31
C LYS A 411 -12.99 -32.25 7.45
N PRO A 412 -12.34 -31.76 8.54
CA PRO A 412 -12.03 -30.34 8.66
C PRO A 412 -11.19 -29.85 7.47
N ALA A 413 -11.61 -28.75 6.85
CA ALA A 413 -10.91 -28.06 5.78
C ALA A 413 -10.30 -26.73 6.26
N GLY A 414 -10.28 -26.49 7.56
CA GLY A 414 -9.68 -25.32 8.19
C GLY A 414 -10.68 -24.26 8.65
N GLU A 415 -10.15 -23.17 9.12
CA GLU A 415 -10.87 -22.00 9.62
C GLU A 415 -10.19 -20.73 9.13
N VAL A 416 -10.97 -19.77 8.68
CA VAL A 416 -10.51 -18.40 8.42
C VAL A 416 -11.06 -17.45 9.47
N ARG A 417 -10.26 -16.46 9.84
CA ARG A 417 -10.61 -15.42 10.81
C ARG A 417 -10.48 -14.05 10.19
N LEU A 418 -11.43 -13.18 10.48
CA LEU A 418 -11.42 -11.80 10.02
C LEU A 418 -11.82 -10.89 11.18
N ARG A 419 -11.00 -9.87 11.45
CA ARG A 419 -11.33 -8.81 12.40
C ARG A 419 -12.06 -7.70 11.68
N VAL A 420 -13.14 -7.22 12.26
CA VAL A 420 -14.00 -6.18 11.67
C VAL A 420 -14.21 -5.05 12.66
N LEU A 421 -13.84 -3.84 12.26
CA LEU A 421 -14.10 -2.62 12.99
C LEU A 421 -15.30 -1.89 12.39
N LEU A 422 -16.34 -1.63 13.20
CA LEU A 422 -17.50 -0.85 12.78
C LEU A 422 -17.19 0.65 12.89
N LYS A 423 -17.43 1.40 11.82
CA LYS A 423 -17.25 2.86 11.74
C LYS A 423 -18.52 3.57 11.26
N ALA A 424 -18.59 4.88 11.47
CA ALA A 424 -19.68 5.70 10.93
C ALA A 424 -19.66 5.73 9.38
N SER A 425 -18.47 5.68 8.81
CA SER A 425 -18.21 5.50 7.37
C SER A 425 -17.25 4.33 7.20
N ALA A 426 -17.32 3.62 6.08
CA ALA A 426 -16.34 2.61 5.72
C ALA A 426 -14.97 3.22 5.35
N LEU A 427 -14.93 4.53 5.14
CA LEU A 427 -13.75 5.28 4.73
C LEU A 427 -13.18 6.06 5.90
N PRO A 428 -11.85 6.21 6.01
CA PRO A 428 -11.24 7.23 6.84
C PRO A 428 -11.76 8.61 6.42
N GLN A 429 -12.08 9.46 7.39
CA GLN A 429 -12.54 10.84 7.13
C GLN A 429 -11.33 11.78 7.05
#